data_d7d63e6628f5bcb00a253c64bbb04a5d
#
_entry.id   d7d63e6628f5bcb00a253c64bbb04a5d
#
_cell.length_a   1.000
_cell.length_b   1.000
_cell.length_c   1.000
_cell.angle_alpha   90.00
_cell.angle_beta   90.00
_cell.angle_gamma   90.00
#
_symmetry.space_group_name_H-M   'P 1'
#
loop_
_entity.id
_entity.type
_entity.pdbx_description
1 polymer ?
#
loop_
_entity_poly.entity_id
_entity_poly.type
_entity_poly.pdbx_seq_one_letter_code
_entity_poly.pdbx_strand_id
1 'polypeptide(L)'
;MTHIISNKPLTIEKVNEIILNDKKLELSKESEAAIIKCRRFLDSKMGDIGRPVYGVTTGFGSLCNITIPAEDLSQLQHNLVMSHACGTGETVRPEIVKLMLLLKIQSLSYGYSGVQLATVQRLIDMFNNDILPVVYQQGSLGASGDLAPLAHLSLPLIGMGEVTYKGEIRAAAEVWKEMGWEAITLQSKEGLALLNGTQFMSAHAVWSLIQAERLSDWADKIGAMSLEAYDGRIEPFYPQVHEVRAHKGQIDTAANIRKILEGSEIIKQKKVHVQDPYSFRCMPQVHGASKDAIAYVKGVIETEINSATDNPTVFPDEDLIISAGNFHGQPIALPMDMLSLAMSELANISERRIYKLISGQRGLPHFLVAKPGLNSGFMIPQYTAASIVSQSKGLCMPASADSIPSSQGQEDHVSMGANAATKLVRVVENTERVLAIELFNAAQALEFRRPLKSSWTIEKIFAKYRK
;
A
#
# COMPACT_ATOMS: atom_id res chain seq x y z
N MET A 1 -9.73 -2.79 21.97
CA MET A 1 -8.91 -1.56 22.22
C MET A 1 -9.36 -0.48 21.25
N THR A 2 -9.28 0.80 21.64
CA THR A 2 -9.72 1.93 20.81
C THR A 2 -8.52 2.76 20.36
N HIS A 3 -8.55 3.26 19.13
CA HIS A 3 -7.65 4.28 18.62
C HIS A 3 -8.43 5.59 18.51
N ILE A 4 -7.85 6.66 19.03
CA ILE A 4 -8.46 8.00 18.99
C ILE A 4 -7.93 8.73 17.75
N ILE A 5 -8.82 9.00 16.80
CA ILE A 5 -8.57 9.82 15.62
C ILE A 5 -8.42 11.28 16.06
N SER A 6 -7.31 11.90 15.70
CA SER A 6 -6.97 13.27 16.10
C SER A 6 -6.08 13.94 15.05
N ASN A 7 -5.67 15.18 15.32
CA ASN A 7 -4.71 15.91 14.49
C ASN A 7 -3.25 15.43 14.67
N LYS A 8 -3.01 14.41 15.53
CA LYS A 8 -1.67 13.81 15.66
C LYS A 8 -1.37 12.95 14.45
N PRO A 9 -0.15 13.06 13.88
CA PRO A 9 0.21 12.28 12.72
C PRO A 9 0.13 10.77 12.95
N LEU A 10 -0.45 10.04 11.99
CA LEU A 10 -0.37 8.59 11.89
C LEU A 10 1.00 8.22 11.30
N THR A 11 1.64 7.18 11.84
CA THR A 11 2.77 6.50 11.20
C THR A 11 2.31 5.19 10.58
N ILE A 12 3.11 4.62 9.69
CA ILE A 12 2.81 3.31 9.08
C ILE A 12 2.69 2.22 10.16
N GLU A 13 3.56 2.25 11.19
CA GLU A 13 3.49 1.31 12.31
C GLU A 13 2.18 1.45 13.08
N LYS A 14 1.69 2.69 13.26
CA LYS A 14 0.44 2.94 13.96
C LYS A 14 -0.76 2.46 13.15
N VAL A 15 -0.76 2.68 11.84
CA VAL A 15 -1.78 2.14 10.94
C VAL A 15 -1.78 0.61 11.00
N ASN A 16 -0.61 -0.01 10.91
CA ASN A 16 -0.48 -1.47 11.00
C ASN A 16 -0.97 -2.01 12.36
N GLU A 17 -0.66 -1.32 13.45
CA GLU A 17 -1.15 -1.66 14.80
C GLU A 17 -2.69 -1.60 14.90
N ILE A 18 -3.31 -0.58 14.28
CA ILE A 18 -4.78 -0.44 14.25
C ILE A 18 -5.42 -1.63 13.54
N ILE A 19 -4.91 -1.99 12.36
CA ILE A 19 -5.46 -3.07 11.54
C ILE A 19 -5.20 -4.44 12.15
N LEU A 20 -3.95 -4.75 12.57
CA LEU A 20 -3.59 -6.06 13.11
C LEU A 20 -4.30 -6.39 14.43
N ASN A 21 -4.56 -5.38 15.25
CA ASN A 21 -5.21 -5.58 16.56
C ASN A 21 -6.71 -5.28 16.53
N ASP A 22 -7.29 -5.12 15.35
CA ASP A 22 -8.71 -4.81 15.14
C ASP A 22 -9.23 -3.71 16.09
N LYS A 23 -8.48 -2.60 16.16
CA LYS A 23 -8.83 -1.49 17.05
C LYS A 23 -10.07 -0.78 16.53
N LYS A 24 -10.98 -0.46 17.42
CA LYS A 24 -12.11 0.42 17.10
C LYS A 24 -11.63 1.88 17.03
N LEU A 25 -12.34 2.71 16.28
CA LEU A 25 -12.02 4.12 16.10
C LEU A 25 -13.03 5.00 16.87
N GLU A 26 -12.53 6.08 17.43
CA GLU A 26 -13.32 7.16 18.01
C GLU A 26 -12.69 8.51 17.65
N LEU A 27 -13.49 9.56 17.46
CA LEU A 27 -12.98 10.91 17.28
C LEU A 27 -12.51 11.51 18.59
N SER A 28 -11.42 12.29 18.54
CA SER A 28 -11.10 13.17 19.65
C SER A 28 -12.08 14.35 19.71
N LYS A 29 -12.26 14.94 20.90
CA LYS A 29 -13.11 16.14 21.05
C LYS A 29 -12.64 17.31 20.19
N GLU A 30 -11.34 17.42 19.97
CA GLU A 30 -10.73 18.44 19.13
C GLU A 30 -11.11 18.24 17.65
N SER A 31 -11.07 16.98 17.16
CA SER A 31 -11.49 16.66 15.80
C SER A 31 -12.99 16.85 15.59
N GLU A 32 -13.83 16.46 16.54
CA GLU A 32 -15.27 16.74 16.50
C GLU A 32 -15.54 18.25 16.42
N ALA A 33 -14.88 19.04 17.26
CA ALA A 33 -15.01 20.48 17.26
C ALA A 33 -14.55 21.11 15.94
N ALA A 34 -13.45 20.63 15.36
CA ALA A 34 -12.93 21.11 14.08
C ALA A 34 -13.90 20.83 12.92
N ILE A 35 -14.45 19.61 12.86
CA ILE A 35 -15.47 19.22 11.86
C ILE A 35 -16.69 20.12 11.97
N ILE A 36 -17.24 20.26 13.17
CA ILE A 36 -18.44 21.08 13.44
C ILE A 36 -18.19 22.56 13.08
N LYS A 37 -17.02 23.10 13.45
CA LYS A 37 -16.62 24.47 13.14
C LYS A 37 -16.56 24.71 11.63
N CYS A 38 -15.92 23.79 10.90
CA CYS A 38 -15.78 23.89 9.46
C CYS A 38 -17.16 23.81 8.75
N ARG A 39 -18.04 22.89 9.17
CA ARG A 39 -19.40 22.77 8.62
C ARG A 39 -20.21 24.05 8.88
N ARG A 40 -20.23 24.55 10.11
CA ARG A 40 -20.94 25.79 10.47
C ARG A 40 -20.45 27.00 9.69
N PHE A 41 -19.14 27.12 9.51
CA PHE A 41 -18.55 28.17 8.69
C PHE A 41 -19.05 28.07 7.25
N LEU A 42 -19.02 26.90 6.63
CA LEU A 42 -19.52 26.70 5.26
C LEU A 42 -21.00 27.04 5.15
N ASP A 43 -21.84 26.59 6.10
CA ASP A 43 -23.29 26.88 6.13
C ASP A 43 -23.54 28.40 6.25
N SER A 44 -22.79 29.12 7.08
CA SER A 44 -22.95 30.56 7.22
C SER A 44 -22.62 31.34 5.94
N LYS A 45 -21.73 30.80 5.11
CA LYS A 45 -21.37 31.42 3.83
C LYS A 45 -22.41 31.18 2.74
N MET A 46 -23.24 30.14 2.85
CA MET A 46 -24.22 29.78 1.80
C MET A 46 -25.24 30.88 1.52
N GLY A 47 -25.60 31.71 2.53
CA GLY A 47 -26.52 32.84 2.37
C GLY A 47 -25.90 34.12 1.83
N ASP A 48 -24.60 34.31 1.98
CA ASP A 48 -23.85 35.56 1.68
C ASP A 48 -23.00 35.47 0.41
N ILE A 49 -22.97 34.35 -0.30
CA ILE A 49 -22.08 34.15 -1.45
C ILE A 49 -22.65 34.86 -2.67
N GLY A 50 -22.28 36.12 -2.84
CA GLY A 50 -22.59 36.95 -4.04
C GLY A 50 -21.88 36.50 -5.32
N ARG A 51 -21.07 35.39 -5.27
CA ARG A 51 -20.37 34.79 -6.39
C ARG A 51 -20.40 33.27 -6.29
N PRO A 52 -20.39 32.54 -7.43
CA PRO A 52 -20.32 31.06 -7.43
C PRO A 52 -19.07 30.57 -6.71
N VAL A 53 -19.22 29.53 -5.88
CA VAL A 53 -18.10 28.83 -5.22
C VAL A 53 -18.05 27.40 -5.74
N TYR A 54 -16.91 27.03 -6.34
CA TYR A 54 -16.71 25.71 -6.93
C TYR A 54 -17.08 24.58 -5.97
N GLY A 55 -17.93 23.67 -6.46
CA GLY A 55 -18.31 22.47 -5.72
C GLY A 55 -19.16 22.70 -4.47
N VAL A 56 -19.52 23.95 -4.17
CA VAL A 56 -20.42 24.34 -3.08
C VAL A 56 -21.76 24.80 -3.65
N THR A 57 -21.71 25.76 -4.60
CA THR A 57 -22.89 26.33 -5.28
C THR A 57 -22.85 26.17 -6.80
N THR A 58 -21.91 25.37 -7.32
CA THR A 58 -21.76 25.11 -8.76
C THR A 58 -21.71 23.62 -9.06
N GLY A 59 -21.87 23.26 -10.33
CA GLY A 59 -21.50 21.96 -10.85
C GLY A 59 -20.01 21.68 -10.73
N PHE A 60 -19.56 20.51 -11.24
CA PHE A 60 -18.22 19.97 -11.05
C PHE A 60 -17.46 19.85 -12.37
N GLY A 61 -16.13 19.77 -12.30
CA GLY A 61 -15.25 19.62 -13.47
C GLY A 61 -15.52 20.72 -14.50
N SER A 62 -15.79 20.35 -15.74
CA SER A 62 -16.14 21.28 -16.83
C SER A 62 -17.46 22.05 -16.61
N LEU A 63 -18.30 21.60 -15.68
CA LEU A 63 -19.58 22.26 -15.33
C LEU A 63 -19.43 23.28 -14.19
N CYS A 64 -18.23 23.69 -13.82
CA CYS A 64 -17.92 24.57 -12.70
C CYS A 64 -18.54 25.98 -12.81
N ASN A 65 -18.94 26.40 -14.02
CA ASN A 65 -19.59 27.69 -14.29
C ASN A 65 -21.12 27.65 -14.21
N ILE A 66 -21.73 26.49 -13.95
CA ILE A 66 -23.18 26.31 -13.81
C ILE A 66 -23.55 26.44 -12.34
N THR A 67 -24.26 27.51 -11.99
CA THR A 67 -24.77 27.74 -10.62
C THR A 67 -25.98 26.83 -10.35
N ILE A 68 -26.03 26.22 -9.17
CA ILE A 68 -27.08 25.34 -8.72
C ILE A 68 -27.95 26.06 -7.68
N PRO A 69 -29.27 26.03 -7.78
CA PRO A 69 -30.18 26.58 -6.76
C PRO A 69 -29.98 25.93 -5.40
N ALA A 70 -30.23 26.68 -4.32
CA ALA A 70 -29.99 26.20 -2.95
C ALA A 70 -30.85 24.95 -2.61
N GLU A 71 -32.06 24.87 -3.11
CA GLU A 71 -32.98 23.75 -2.95
C GLU A 71 -32.46 22.45 -3.59
N ASP A 72 -31.63 22.54 -4.61
CA ASP A 72 -31.14 21.40 -5.37
C ASP A 72 -29.75 20.90 -4.87
N LEU A 73 -29.11 21.60 -3.93
CA LEU A 73 -27.74 21.27 -3.51
C LEU A 73 -27.58 19.87 -2.88
N SER A 74 -28.56 19.44 -2.09
CA SER A 74 -28.53 18.09 -1.52
C SER A 74 -28.72 17.02 -2.60
N GLN A 75 -29.65 17.24 -3.55
CA GLN A 75 -29.83 16.35 -4.69
C GLN A 75 -28.58 16.28 -5.57
N LEU A 76 -27.88 17.41 -5.76
CA LEU A 76 -26.63 17.47 -6.49
C LEU A 76 -25.58 16.55 -5.85
N GLN A 77 -25.42 16.57 -4.50
CA GLN A 77 -24.45 15.71 -3.82
C GLN A 77 -24.80 14.23 -3.96
N HIS A 78 -26.08 13.88 -3.85
CA HIS A 78 -26.58 12.52 -4.06
C HIS A 78 -26.29 12.03 -5.49
N ASN A 79 -26.63 12.84 -6.49
CA ASN A 79 -26.39 12.55 -7.90
C ASN A 79 -24.89 12.41 -8.21
N LEU A 80 -24.05 13.20 -7.56
CA LEU A 80 -22.61 13.13 -7.72
C LEU A 80 -22.08 11.76 -7.28
N VAL A 81 -22.43 11.30 -6.08
CA VAL A 81 -22.00 10.00 -5.58
C VAL A 81 -22.47 8.87 -6.50
N MET A 82 -23.74 8.88 -6.93
CA MET A 82 -24.28 7.85 -7.82
C MET A 82 -23.57 7.83 -9.18
N SER A 83 -23.44 8.99 -9.82
CA SER A 83 -22.91 9.07 -11.20
C SER A 83 -21.43 8.75 -11.31
N HIS A 84 -20.67 8.87 -10.21
CA HIS A 84 -19.24 8.58 -10.16
C HIS A 84 -18.93 7.14 -9.74
N ALA A 85 -19.89 6.38 -9.22
CA ALA A 85 -19.71 4.98 -8.84
C ALA A 85 -19.78 4.05 -10.06
N CYS A 86 -18.83 4.19 -10.98
CA CYS A 86 -18.76 3.48 -12.26
C CYS A 86 -17.49 2.62 -12.41
N GLY A 87 -16.86 2.27 -11.29
CA GLY A 87 -15.70 1.36 -11.27
C GLY A 87 -16.06 -0.04 -11.75
N THR A 88 -15.07 -0.76 -12.29
CA THR A 88 -15.20 -2.10 -12.85
C THR A 88 -13.98 -2.98 -12.58
N GLY A 89 -13.98 -4.22 -13.07
CA GLY A 89 -12.91 -5.20 -12.92
C GLY A 89 -12.99 -5.96 -11.60
N GLU A 90 -11.86 -6.41 -11.10
CA GLU A 90 -11.78 -7.14 -9.84
C GLU A 90 -12.08 -6.21 -8.65
N THR A 91 -12.66 -6.77 -7.61
CA THR A 91 -12.88 -6.03 -6.35
C THR A 91 -11.58 -5.78 -5.62
N VAL A 92 -11.52 -4.67 -4.91
CA VAL A 92 -10.43 -4.34 -4.00
C VAL A 92 -10.50 -5.25 -2.77
N ARG A 93 -9.36 -5.70 -2.27
CA ARG A 93 -9.27 -6.53 -1.07
C ARG A 93 -9.89 -5.86 0.14
N PRO A 94 -10.60 -6.60 0.99
CA PRO A 94 -11.21 -6.06 2.21
C PRO A 94 -10.24 -5.27 3.10
N GLU A 95 -9.00 -5.74 3.24
CA GLU A 95 -7.97 -5.09 4.06
C GLU A 95 -7.61 -3.70 3.52
N ILE A 96 -7.57 -3.54 2.20
CA ILE A 96 -7.30 -2.26 1.55
C ILE A 96 -8.52 -1.34 1.66
N VAL A 97 -9.74 -1.87 1.51
CA VAL A 97 -10.97 -1.09 1.72
C VAL A 97 -11.06 -0.59 3.17
N LYS A 98 -10.69 -1.41 4.15
CA LYS A 98 -10.63 -1.01 5.56
C LYS A 98 -9.61 0.13 5.76
N LEU A 99 -8.47 0.08 5.09
CA LEU A 99 -7.50 1.19 5.06
C LEU A 99 -8.08 2.44 4.38
N MET A 100 -8.82 2.30 3.28
CA MET A 100 -9.49 3.44 2.63
C MET A 100 -10.44 4.17 3.60
N LEU A 101 -11.25 3.43 4.37
CA LEU A 101 -12.12 4.00 5.40
C LEU A 101 -11.30 4.75 6.46
N LEU A 102 -10.28 4.11 7.03
CA LEU A 102 -9.40 4.73 8.04
C LEU A 102 -8.80 6.04 7.53
N LEU A 103 -8.23 6.04 6.35
CA LEU A 103 -7.54 7.20 5.78
C LEU A 103 -8.53 8.30 5.38
N LYS A 104 -9.75 7.96 4.91
CA LYS A 104 -10.80 8.95 4.66
C LYS A 104 -11.28 9.60 5.97
N ILE A 105 -11.50 8.81 7.02
CA ILE A 105 -11.87 9.32 8.36
C ILE A 105 -10.77 10.27 8.87
N GLN A 106 -9.50 9.86 8.78
CA GLN A 106 -8.37 10.69 9.22
C GLN A 106 -8.33 12.02 8.48
N SER A 107 -8.42 12.02 7.14
CA SER A 107 -8.41 13.23 6.31
C SER A 107 -9.57 14.18 6.66
N LEU A 108 -10.79 13.65 6.82
CA LEU A 108 -11.96 14.44 7.17
C LEU A 108 -11.90 15.00 8.60
N SER A 109 -11.20 14.32 9.51
CA SER A 109 -11.08 14.70 10.92
C SER A 109 -10.32 16.00 11.16
N TYR A 110 -9.54 16.46 10.17
CA TYR A 110 -8.79 17.72 10.27
C TYR A 110 -9.68 18.97 10.20
N GLY A 111 -10.94 18.84 9.76
CA GLY A 111 -11.89 19.96 9.74
C GLY A 111 -11.65 20.98 8.62
N TYR A 112 -11.15 20.53 7.45
CA TYR A 112 -10.97 21.37 6.25
C TYR A 112 -11.94 21.03 5.12
N SER A 113 -12.79 20.02 5.30
CA SER A 113 -13.61 19.45 4.22
C SER A 113 -15.07 19.93 4.22
N GLY A 114 -15.56 20.53 5.29
CA GLY A 114 -16.92 21.03 5.40
C GLY A 114 -18.01 19.94 5.46
N VAL A 115 -17.66 18.74 5.94
CA VAL A 115 -18.60 17.63 6.13
C VAL A 115 -19.39 17.75 7.44
N GLN A 116 -20.55 17.08 7.52
CA GLN A 116 -21.28 16.90 8.77
C GLN A 116 -20.54 15.93 9.68
N LEU A 117 -20.67 16.11 11.00
CA LEU A 117 -20.15 15.13 11.97
C LEU A 117 -20.79 13.74 11.78
N ALA A 118 -22.09 13.70 11.44
CA ALA A 118 -22.84 12.46 11.19
C ALA A 118 -22.21 11.62 10.06
N THR A 119 -21.72 12.26 9.01
CA THR A 119 -21.04 11.59 7.89
C THR A 119 -19.76 10.90 8.33
N VAL A 120 -18.91 11.59 9.11
CA VAL A 120 -17.66 11.03 9.62
C VAL A 120 -17.96 9.91 10.63
N GLN A 121 -18.97 10.11 11.51
CA GLN A 121 -19.38 9.08 12.48
C GLN A 121 -19.86 7.81 11.77
N ARG A 122 -20.63 7.91 10.69
CA ARG A 122 -21.08 6.74 9.93
C ARG A 122 -19.90 5.98 9.28
N LEU A 123 -18.87 6.68 8.78
CA LEU A 123 -17.66 6.02 8.29
C LEU A 123 -16.94 5.26 9.42
N ILE A 124 -16.88 5.84 10.62
CA ILE A 124 -16.35 5.20 11.82
C ILE A 124 -17.19 3.98 12.21
N ASP A 125 -18.51 4.08 12.18
CA ASP A 125 -19.41 2.98 12.50
C ASP A 125 -19.24 1.82 11.51
N MET A 126 -19.08 2.12 10.22
CA MET A 126 -18.78 1.12 9.19
C MET A 126 -17.46 0.43 9.46
N PHE A 127 -16.37 1.18 9.73
CA PHE A 127 -15.08 0.64 10.08
C PHE A 127 -15.15 -0.25 11.33
N ASN A 128 -15.84 0.22 12.37
CA ASN A 128 -15.95 -0.45 13.66
C ASN A 128 -16.77 -1.75 13.62
N ASN A 129 -17.66 -1.90 12.65
CA ASN A 129 -18.50 -3.08 12.48
C ASN A 129 -18.07 -3.97 11.32
N ASP A 130 -16.89 -3.72 10.73
CA ASP A 130 -16.37 -4.45 9.56
C ASP A 130 -17.37 -4.48 8.38
N ILE A 131 -18.11 -3.39 8.20
CA ILE A 131 -19.00 -3.18 7.07
C ILE A 131 -18.19 -2.46 5.98
N LEU A 132 -17.68 -3.23 5.03
CA LEU A 132 -16.72 -2.75 4.05
C LEU A 132 -17.41 -2.57 2.68
N PRO A 133 -17.46 -1.34 2.13
CA PRO A 133 -18.01 -1.10 0.79
C PRO A 133 -17.32 -1.94 -0.28
N VAL A 134 -18.08 -2.40 -1.27
CA VAL A 134 -17.51 -3.06 -2.44
C VAL A 134 -16.93 -2.00 -3.37
N VAL A 135 -15.62 -2.03 -3.56
CA VAL A 135 -14.85 -1.10 -4.40
C VAL A 135 -14.16 -1.88 -5.50
N TYR A 136 -14.05 -1.31 -6.70
CA TYR A 136 -13.42 -1.94 -7.85
C TYR A 136 -12.04 -1.35 -8.17
N GLN A 137 -11.17 -2.16 -8.76
CA GLN A 137 -9.78 -1.77 -9.04
C GLN A 137 -9.63 -0.79 -10.21
N GLN A 138 -10.57 -0.76 -11.15
CA GLN A 138 -10.52 0.07 -12.35
C GLN A 138 -11.58 1.17 -12.29
N GLY A 139 -11.19 2.41 -12.67
CA GLY A 139 -12.11 3.54 -12.73
C GLY A 139 -11.51 4.88 -12.31
N SER A 140 -10.29 4.91 -11.76
CA SER A 140 -9.61 6.16 -11.41
C SER A 140 -8.44 6.45 -12.37
N LEU A 141 -8.36 7.70 -12.82
CA LEU A 141 -7.20 8.30 -13.51
C LEU A 141 -6.25 8.99 -12.52
N GLY A 142 -6.66 9.14 -11.27
CA GLY A 142 -5.99 10.02 -10.33
C GLY A 142 -6.05 11.50 -10.75
N ALA A 143 -7.13 11.89 -11.44
CA ALA A 143 -7.36 13.24 -11.94
C ALA A 143 -7.73 14.21 -10.81
N SER A 144 -8.95 14.10 -10.28
CA SER A 144 -9.39 14.80 -9.05
C SER A 144 -9.23 13.89 -7.81
N GLY A 145 -8.13 13.16 -7.73
CA GLY A 145 -7.96 12.03 -6.84
C GLY A 145 -8.69 10.79 -7.38
N ASP A 146 -9.21 9.99 -6.48
CA ASP A 146 -9.75 8.65 -6.74
C ASP A 146 -11.28 8.64 -6.86
N LEU A 147 -11.86 9.42 -7.79
CA LEU A 147 -13.30 9.69 -7.83
C LEU A 147 -14.17 8.42 -7.81
N ALA A 148 -14.02 7.52 -8.79
CA ALA A 148 -14.86 6.34 -8.88
C ALA A 148 -14.70 5.37 -7.70
N PRO A 149 -13.48 5.00 -7.25
CA PRO A 149 -13.32 4.17 -6.06
C PRO A 149 -13.90 4.79 -4.79
N LEU A 150 -13.72 6.11 -4.59
CA LEU A 150 -14.26 6.80 -3.42
C LEU A 150 -15.77 7.01 -3.51
N ALA A 151 -16.34 7.08 -4.72
CA ALA A 151 -17.79 7.04 -4.91
C ALA A 151 -18.35 5.68 -4.46
N HIS A 152 -17.75 4.56 -4.88
CA HIS A 152 -18.13 3.25 -4.38
C HIS A 152 -17.98 3.13 -2.86
N LEU A 153 -16.90 3.67 -2.28
CA LEU A 153 -16.72 3.73 -0.83
C LEU A 153 -17.87 4.48 -0.12
N SER A 154 -18.43 5.48 -0.79
CA SER A 154 -19.42 6.41 -0.23
C SER A 154 -20.88 6.05 -0.52
N LEU A 155 -21.15 5.20 -1.53
CA LEU A 155 -22.54 4.77 -1.84
C LEU A 155 -23.33 4.28 -0.62
N PRO A 156 -22.74 3.46 0.30
CA PRO A 156 -23.46 3.00 1.47
C PRO A 156 -23.94 4.12 2.39
N LEU A 157 -23.23 5.26 2.46
CA LEU A 157 -23.65 6.41 3.27
C LEU A 157 -25.06 6.90 2.88
N ILE A 158 -25.39 6.85 1.57
CA ILE A 158 -26.69 7.24 1.03
C ILE A 158 -27.65 6.05 0.86
N GLY A 159 -27.35 4.91 1.49
CA GLY A 159 -28.19 3.71 1.46
C GLY A 159 -28.14 2.91 0.16
N MET A 160 -27.12 3.12 -0.68
CA MET A 160 -26.96 2.48 -1.99
C MET A 160 -25.70 1.61 -2.05
N GLY A 161 -25.54 0.87 -3.15
CA GLY A 161 -24.39 0.01 -3.39
C GLY A 161 -24.38 -1.25 -2.55
N GLU A 162 -23.22 -1.89 -2.51
CA GLU A 162 -23.00 -3.17 -1.83
C GLU A 162 -21.90 -3.05 -0.78
N VAL A 163 -22.00 -3.87 0.25
CA VAL A 163 -21.00 -3.98 1.32
C VAL A 163 -20.68 -5.45 1.58
N THR A 164 -19.44 -5.73 1.93
CA THR A 164 -19.04 -7.00 2.54
C THR A 164 -19.33 -6.91 4.03
N TYR A 165 -20.22 -7.76 4.53
CA TYR A 165 -20.61 -7.84 5.92
C TYR A 165 -20.73 -9.30 6.35
N LYS A 166 -20.07 -9.70 7.44
CA LYS A 166 -20.04 -11.08 7.94
C LYS A 166 -19.57 -12.11 6.88
N GLY A 167 -18.68 -11.68 5.98
CA GLY A 167 -18.12 -12.54 4.92
C GLY A 167 -18.97 -12.66 3.66
N GLU A 168 -20.11 -11.97 3.57
CA GLU A 168 -21.01 -11.97 2.41
C GLU A 168 -21.14 -10.58 1.80
N ILE A 169 -21.31 -10.51 0.47
CA ILE A 169 -21.65 -9.29 -0.24
C ILE A 169 -23.16 -9.13 -0.19
N ARG A 170 -23.62 -7.98 0.33
CA ARG A 170 -25.04 -7.67 0.51
C ARG A 170 -25.33 -6.23 0.10
N ALA A 171 -26.56 -5.94 -0.29
CA ALA A 171 -27.01 -4.57 -0.51
C ALA A 171 -26.88 -3.74 0.79
N ALA A 172 -26.31 -2.54 0.69
CA ALA A 172 -26.12 -1.66 1.85
C ALA A 172 -27.44 -1.37 2.57
N ALA A 173 -28.54 -1.15 1.83
CA ALA A 173 -29.85 -0.91 2.40
C ALA A 173 -30.37 -2.05 3.30
N GLU A 174 -30.07 -3.30 2.97
CA GLU A 174 -30.43 -4.46 3.79
C GLU A 174 -29.65 -4.49 5.10
N VAL A 175 -28.32 -4.22 5.02
CA VAL A 175 -27.45 -4.17 6.19
C VAL A 175 -27.83 -2.98 7.08
N TRP A 176 -28.19 -1.81 6.52
CA TRP A 176 -28.68 -0.65 7.27
C TRP A 176 -29.94 -0.98 8.05
N LYS A 177 -30.89 -1.69 7.42
CA LYS A 177 -32.11 -2.14 8.10
C LYS A 177 -31.79 -3.10 9.26
N GLU A 178 -30.84 -4.02 9.09
CA GLU A 178 -30.38 -4.93 10.15
C GLU A 178 -29.74 -4.16 11.31
N MET A 179 -28.92 -3.13 11.01
CA MET A 179 -28.21 -2.31 12.00
C MET A 179 -29.08 -1.23 12.64
N GLY A 180 -30.30 -1.00 12.14
CA GLY A 180 -31.15 0.11 12.58
C GLY A 180 -30.60 1.48 12.14
N TRP A 181 -29.87 1.53 11.04
CA TRP A 181 -29.28 2.76 10.52
C TRP A 181 -30.14 3.35 9.39
N GLU A 182 -30.12 4.67 9.31
CA GLU A 182 -30.74 5.41 8.19
C GLU A 182 -29.66 5.93 7.24
N ALA A 183 -30.03 6.14 5.97
CA ALA A 183 -29.16 6.78 5.00
C ALA A 183 -28.86 8.23 5.41
N ILE A 184 -27.64 8.69 5.11
CA ILE A 184 -27.25 10.07 5.36
C ILE A 184 -27.76 10.96 4.22
N THR A 185 -28.42 12.06 4.57
CA THR A 185 -28.72 13.13 3.61
C THR A 185 -27.51 14.05 3.51
N LEU A 186 -26.79 13.98 2.38
CA LEU A 186 -25.60 14.79 2.16
C LEU A 186 -25.94 16.27 1.99
N GLN A 187 -25.17 17.12 2.65
CA GLN A 187 -25.28 18.58 2.54
C GLN A 187 -24.31 19.11 1.47
N SER A 188 -24.42 20.39 1.14
CA SER A 188 -23.53 21.07 0.18
C SER A 188 -22.06 20.72 0.41
N LYS A 189 -21.30 20.49 -0.66
CA LYS A 189 -19.88 20.09 -0.67
C LYS A 189 -19.59 18.65 -0.20
N GLU A 190 -20.46 17.96 0.53
CA GLU A 190 -20.11 16.64 1.09
C GLU A 190 -19.83 15.58 0.02
N GLY A 191 -20.51 15.61 -1.12
CA GLY A 191 -20.19 14.73 -2.24
C GLY A 191 -18.74 14.89 -2.68
N LEU A 192 -18.26 16.12 -2.91
CA LEU A 192 -16.85 16.35 -3.25
C LEU A 192 -15.89 15.97 -2.13
N ALA A 193 -16.21 16.28 -0.88
CA ALA A 193 -15.37 15.91 0.26
C ALA A 193 -15.19 14.39 0.37
N LEU A 194 -16.20 13.63 0.00
CA LEU A 194 -16.17 12.18 0.00
C LEU A 194 -15.41 11.60 -1.21
N LEU A 195 -15.62 12.15 -2.41
CA LEU A 195 -15.12 11.61 -3.66
C LEU A 195 -13.72 12.11 -4.03
N ASN A 196 -13.39 13.36 -3.72
CA ASN A 196 -12.05 13.89 -3.93
C ASN A 196 -11.06 13.30 -2.92
N GLY A 197 -9.81 13.22 -3.34
CA GLY A 197 -8.70 12.78 -2.49
C GLY A 197 -8.06 11.49 -2.97
N THR A 198 -7.00 11.09 -2.28
CA THR A 198 -6.07 10.05 -2.69
C THR A 198 -6.20 8.76 -1.88
N GLN A 199 -7.30 8.54 -1.18
CA GLN A 199 -7.41 7.47 -0.19
C GLN A 199 -7.40 6.06 -0.80
N PHE A 200 -7.80 5.88 -2.04
CA PHE A 200 -7.65 4.61 -2.76
C PHE A 200 -6.16 4.33 -3.04
N MET A 201 -5.46 5.28 -3.66
CA MET A 201 -4.03 5.19 -3.93
C MET A 201 -3.23 5.02 -2.63
N SER A 202 -3.52 5.84 -1.62
CA SER A 202 -2.83 5.82 -0.32
C SER A 202 -3.06 4.50 0.43
N ALA A 203 -4.26 3.92 0.40
CA ALA A 203 -4.55 2.64 1.04
C ALA A 203 -3.76 1.48 0.40
N HIS A 204 -3.68 1.45 -0.93
CA HIS A 204 -2.85 0.49 -1.65
C HIS A 204 -1.36 0.68 -1.34
N ALA A 205 -0.89 1.93 -1.28
CA ALA A 205 0.49 2.26 -0.95
C ALA A 205 0.84 1.85 0.49
N VAL A 206 -0.01 2.13 1.47
CA VAL A 206 0.16 1.74 2.88
C VAL A 206 0.23 0.22 3.01
N TRP A 207 -0.73 -0.51 2.43
CA TRP A 207 -0.72 -1.96 2.44
C TRP A 207 0.57 -2.51 1.83
N SER A 208 0.95 -2.01 0.66
CA SER A 208 2.16 -2.44 -0.05
C SER A 208 3.42 -2.13 0.73
N LEU A 209 3.50 -0.98 1.38
CA LEU A 209 4.65 -0.57 2.17
C LEU A 209 4.84 -1.46 3.42
N ILE A 210 3.76 -1.77 4.15
CA ILE A 210 3.78 -2.70 5.29
C ILE A 210 4.31 -4.07 4.83
N GLN A 211 3.84 -4.57 3.69
CA GLN A 211 4.34 -5.83 3.14
C GLN A 211 5.79 -5.72 2.67
N ALA A 212 6.19 -4.60 2.03
CA ALA A 212 7.54 -4.38 1.55
C ALA A 212 8.58 -4.37 2.68
N GLU A 213 8.30 -3.70 3.80
CA GLU A 213 9.16 -3.73 4.99
C GLU A 213 9.32 -5.15 5.53
N ARG A 214 8.21 -5.89 5.67
CA ARG A 214 8.22 -7.30 6.09
C ARG A 214 9.03 -8.19 5.14
N LEU A 215 8.81 -8.06 3.84
CA LEU A 215 9.47 -8.87 2.82
C LEU A 215 10.96 -8.54 2.69
N SER A 216 11.34 -7.27 2.86
CA SER A 216 12.74 -6.84 2.89
C SER A 216 13.52 -7.48 4.05
N ASP A 217 12.91 -7.61 5.24
CA ASP A 217 13.49 -8.32 6.38
C ASP A 217 13.60 -9.84 6.13
N TRP A 218 12.59 -10.44 5.52
CA TRP A 218 12.62 -11.84 5.12
C TRP A 218 13.64 -12.12 4.00
N ALA A 219 13.83 -11.20 3.06
CA ALA A 219 14.83 -11.34 2.00
C ALA A 219 16.24 -11.49 2.56
N ASP A 220 16.59 -10.74 3.61
CA ASP A 220 17.88 -10.89 4.28
C ASP A 220 18.04 -12.26 4.97
N LYS A 221 17.00 -12.74 5.67
CA LYS A 221 17.00 -14.03 6.36
C LYS A 221 17.10 -15.21 5.37
N ILE A 222 16.33 -15.15 4.30
CA ILE A 222 16.32 -16.17 3.26
C ILE A 222 17.64 -16.15 2.47
N GLY A 223 18.12 -14.94 2.12
CA GLY A 223 19.41 -14.77 1.45
C GLY A 223 20.58 -15.27 2.29
N ALA A 224 20.55 -15.06 3.62
CA ALA A 224 21.55 -15.62 4.54
C ALA A 224 21.50 -17.15 4.58
N MET A 225 20.31 -17.76 4.61
CA MET A 225 20.15 -19.23 4.53
C MET A 225 20.70 -19.75 3.19
N SER A 226 20.37 -19.09 2.08
CA SER A 226 20.89 -19.42 0.74
C SER A 226 22.42 -19.31 0.67
N LEU A 227 23.01 -18.29 1.29
CA LEU A 227 24.45 -18.07 1.33
C LEU A 227 25.17 -19.27 2.00
N GLU A 228 24.68 -19.71 3.15
CA GLU A 228 25.23 -20.88 3.84
C GLU A 228 25.04 -22.17 3.06
N ALA A 229 23.82 -22.37 2.56
CA ALA A 229 23.51 -23.54 1.75
C ALA A 229 24.40 -23.64 0.48
N TYR A 230 24.78 -22.49 -0.10
CA TYR A 230 25.68 -22.43 -1.25
C TYR A 230 27.17 -22.51 -0.89
N ASP A 231 27.52 -22.65 0.40
CA ASP A 231 28.90 -22.55 0.91
C ASP A 231 29.57 -21.21 0.58
N GLY A 232 28.80 -20.12 0.77
CA GLY A 232 29.23 -18.77 0.48
C GLY A 232 30.16 -18.19 1.57
N ARG A 233 30.72 -17.01 1.28
CA ARG A 233 31.72 -16.31 2.11
C ARG A 233 31.08 -15.17 2.89
N ILE A 234 31.56 -14.92 4.11
CA ILE A 234 31.09 -13.83 4.96
C ILE A 234 31.86 -12.51 4.74
N GLU A 235 33.05 -12.56 4.19
CA GLU A 235 33.93 -11.38 4.06
C GLU A 235 33.30 -10.24 3.21
N PRO A 236 32.46 -10.50 2.16
CA PRO A 236 31.77 -9.43 1.45
C PRO A 236 30.82 -8.59 2.32
N PHE A 237 30.49 -9.04 3.52
CA PHE A 237 29.61 -8.37 4.46
C PHE A 237 30.35 -7.64 5.59
N TYR A 238 31.70 -7.59 5.59
CA TYR A 238 32.45 -6.91 6.62
C TYR A 238 32.24 -5.40 6.60
N PRO A 239 32.21 -4.74 7.78
CA PRO A 239 31.90 -3.31 7.87
C PRO A 239 32.78 -2.44 6.97
N GLN A 240 34.06 -2.71 6.88
CA GLN A 240 35.06 -1.93 6.11
C GLN A 240 34.65 -1.79 4.63
N VAL A 241 34.01 -2.83 4.04
CA VAL A 241 33.57 -2.80 2.65
C VAL A 241 32.44 -1.76 2.44
N HIS A 242 31.61 -1.57 3.46
CA HIS A 242 30.40 -0.74 3.38
C HIS A 242 30.61 0.67 3.90
N GLU A 243 31.60 0.87 4.78
CA GLU A 243 32.00 2.19 5.28
C GLU A 243 32.62 3.06 4.18
N VAL A 244 33.40 2.48 3.25
CA VAL A 244 33.99 3.20 2.12
C VAL A 244 32.99 3.49 0.99
N ARG A 245 31.77 2.96 1.08
CA ARG A 245 30.63 3.23 0.19
C ARG A 245 29.33 3.30 1.00
N ALA A 246 29.15 4.41 1.70
CA ALA A 246 28.27 4.57 2.85
C ALA A 246 26.78 4.77 2.52
N HIS A 247 26.20 3.95 1.63
CA HIS A 247 24.73 3.87 1.47
C HIS A 247 24.12 3.21 2.70
N LYS A 248 23.13 3.84 3.30
CA LYS A 248 22.55 3.39 4.57
C LYS A 248 21.97 1.97 4.47
N GLY A 249 21.15 1.69 3.47
CA GLY A 249 20.56 0.37 3.28
C GLY A 249 21.62 -0.73 3.03
N GLN A 250 22.73 -0.40 2.36
CA GLN A 250 23.85 -1.32 2.14
C GLN A 250 24.53 -1.68 3.48
N ILE A 251 24.79 -0.68 4.33
CA ILE A 251 25.38 -0.88 5.67
C ILE A 251 24.45 -1.73 6.54
N ASP A 252 23.17 -1.37 6.57
CA ASP A 252 22.14 -2.05 7.37
C ASP A 252 22.00 -3.52 6.93
N THR A 253 21.94 -3.79 5.63
CA THR A 253 21.85 -5.15 5.10
C THR A 253 23.06 -5.99 5.48
N ALA A 254 24.26 -5.47 5.31
CA ALA A 254 25.49 -6.19 5.67
C ALA A 254 25.55 -6.49 7.18
N ALA A 255 25.19 -5.53 8.02
CA ALA A 255 25.12 -5.71 9.46
C ALA A 255 24.07 -6.77 9.85
N ASN A 256 22.90 -6.74 9.22
CA ASN A 256 21.82 -7.69 9.47
C ASN A 256 22.23 -9.12 9.08
N ILE A 257 22.81 -9.32 7.90
CA ILE A 257 23.32 -10.63 7.45
C ILE A 257 24.35 -11.20 8.43
N ARG A 258 25.34 -10.39 8.89
CA ARG A 258 26.32 -10.83 9.90
C ARG A 258 25.64 -11.26 11.20
N LYS A 259 24.65 -10.48 11.68
CA LYS A 259 23.89 -10.79 12.89
C LYS A 259 23.07 -12.09 12.72
N ILE A 260 22.41 -12.28 11.58
CA ILE A 260 21.65 -13.50 11.29
C ILE A 260 22.54 -14.73 11.31
N LEU A 261 23.78 -14.62 10.81
CA LEU A 261 24.74 -15.74 10.68
C LEU A 261 25.64 -15.94 11.90
N GLU A 262 25.47 -15.12 12.94
CA GLU A 262 26.29 -15.22 14.16
C GLU A 262 26.15 -16.61 14.81
N GLY A 263 27.28 -17.23 15.11
CA GLY A 263 27.35 -18.55 15.75
C GLY A 263 27.31 -19.73 14.76
N SER A 264 27.08 -19.53 13.48
CA SER A 264 27.01 -20.62 12.49
C SER A 264 28.35 -21.39 12.36
N GLU A 265 28.27 -22.72 12.36
CA GLU A 265 29.37 -23.60 12.04
C GLU A 265 29.66 -23.64 10.54
N ILE A 266 28.61 -23.51 9.71
CA ILE A 266 28.67 -23.60 8.25
C ILE A 266 29.45 -22.41 7.68
N ILE A 267 29.12 -21.18 8.12
CA ILE A 267 29.77 -19.98 7.61
C ILE A 267 31.25 -19.88 8.01
N LYS A 268 31.64 -20.50 9.14
CA LYS A 268 33.02 -20.54 9.66
C LYS A 268 33.94 -21.53 8.94
N GLN A 269 33.39 -22.41 8.10
CA GLN A 269 34.20 -23.38 7.39
C GLN A 269 35.19 -22.69 6.46
N LYS A 270 36.40 -23.29 6.33
CA LYS A 270 37.41 -22.84 5.35
C LYS A 270 36.80 -22.93 3.93
N LYS A 271 36.75 -21.81 3.23
CA LYS A 271 36.21 -21.73 1.88
C LYS A 271 37.27 -22.03 0.83
N VAL A 272 36.93 -22.91 -0.12
CA VAL A 272 37.84 -23.28 -1.23
C VAL A 272 37.78 -22.24 -2.36
N HIS A 273 36.59 -21.67 -2.59
CA HIS A 273 36.36 -20.73 -3.69
C HIS A 273 36.82 -19.30 -3.33
N VAL A 274 37.44 -18.62 -4.28
CA VAL A 274 37.99 -17.27 -4.08
C VAL A 274 36.91 -16.24 -3.85
N GLN A 275 35.82 -16.33 -4.60
CA GLN A 275 34.69 -15.41 -4.48
C GLN A 275 33.35 -16.08 -4.85
N ASP A 276 32.25 -15.46 -4.38
CA ASP A 276 30.89 -15.90 -4.69
C ASP A 276 30.32 -15.18 -5.91
N PRO A 277 29.29 -15.76 -6.56
CA PRO A 277 28.48 -15.06 -7.55
C PRO A 277 27.83 -13.79 -6.97
N TYR A 278 27.49 -12.84 -7.83
CA TYR A 278 26.93 -11.54 -7.42
C TYR A 278 25.63 -11.67 -6.62
N SER A 279 24.79 -12.63 -6.95
CA SER A 279 23.53 -12.85 -6.21
C SER A 279 23.72 -13.19 -4.72
N PHE A 280 24.93 -13.58 -4.31
CA PHE A 280 25.31 -13.77 -2.92
C PHE A 280 26.16 -12.61 -2.40
N ARG A 281 27.30 -12.31 -3.01
CA ARG A 281 28.23 -11.29 -2.46
C ARG A 281 27.76 -9.85 -2.62
N CYS A 282 26.82 -9.58 -3.54
CA CYS A 282 26.26 -8.24 -3.75
C CYS A 282 24.87 -8.06 -3.08
N MET A 283 24.45 -8.97 -2.20
CA MET A 283 23.23 -8.77 -1.40
C MET A 283 23.19 -7.41 -0.69
N PRO A 284 24.27 -6.94 -0.03
CA PRO A 284 24.24 -5.63 0.62
C PRO A 284 23.91 -4.47 -0.32
N GLN A 285 24.45 -4.50 -1.54
CA GLN A 285 24.23 -3.45 -2.53
C GLN A 285 22.79 -3.48 -3.08
N VAL A 286 22.27 -4.67 -3.38
CA VAL A 286 20.96 -4.83 -4.01
C VAL A 286 19.82 -4.70 -3.00
N HIS A 287 19.85 -5.48 -1.91
CA HIS A 287 18.85 -5.37 -0.83
C HIS A 287 18.89 -3.96 -0.20
N GLY A 288 20.10 -3.39 -0.06
CA GLY A 288 20.29 -2.06 0.50
C GLY A 288 19.65 -0.97 -0.34
N ALA A 289 19.80 -1.01 -1.68
CA ALA A 289 19.15 -0.06 -2.58
C ALA A 289 17.62 -0.13 -2.45
N SER A 290 17.05 -1.34 -2.34
CA SER A 290 15.61 -1.52 -2.10
C SER A 290 15.19 -0.97 -0.74
N LYS A 291 16.00 -1.15 0.33
CA LYS A 291 15.72 -0.56 1.66
C LYS A 291 15.72 0.96 1.64
N ASP A 292 16.68 1.58 0.95
CA ASP A 292 16.74 3.03 0.81
C ASP A 292 15.53 3.58 0.04
N ALA A 293 15.07 2.85 -1.01
CA ALA A 293 13.85 3.18 -1.73
C ALA A 293 12.60 3.04 -0.86
N ILE A 294 12.47 1.95 -0.09
CA ILE A 294 11.36 1.74 0.86
C ILE A 294 11.31 2.88 1.90
N ALA A 295 12.46 3.28 2.44
CA ALA A 295 12.53 4.36 3.42
C ALA A 295 12.11 5.72 2.83
N TYR A 296 12.50 6.04 1.60
CA TYR A 296 12.04 7.23 0.88
C TYR A 296 10.52 7.21 0.69
N VAL A 297 9.98 6.10 0.16
CA VAL A 297 8.54 5.94 -0.07
C VAL A 297 7.76 6.09 1.22
N LYS A 298 8.25 5.51 2.33
CA LYS A 298 7.62 5.63 3.65
C LYS A 298 7.42 7.09 4.06
N GLY A 299 8.46 7.93 3.94
CA GLY A 299 8.35 9.34 4.31
C GLY A 299 7.31 10.10 3.48
N VAL A 300 7.20 9.79 2.18
CA VAL A 300 6.18 10.41 1.32
C VAL A 300 4.78 9.94 1.70
N ILE A 301 4.57 8.63 1.88
CA ILE A 301 3.25 8.08 2.22
C ILE A 301 2.80 8.53 3.62
N GLU A 302 3.70 8.63 4.60
CA GLU A 302 3.36 9.18 5.92
C GLU A 302 2.92 10.65 5.85
N THR A 303 3.47 11.44 4.95
CA THR A 303 2.99 12.80 4.69
C THR A 303 1.58 12.77 4.09
N GLU A 304 1.34 11.96 3.08
CA GLU A 304 0.07 11.87 2.37
C GLU A 304 -1.09 11.42 3.26
N ILE A 305 -0.90 10.39 4.07
CA ILE A 305 -1.96 9.85 4.95
C ILE A 305 -2.36 10.82 6.08
N ASN A 306 -1.57 11.87 6.27
CA ASN A 306 -1.80 12.94 7.25
C ASN A 306 -2.22 14.26 6.58
N SER A 307 -2.71 14.21 5.34
CA SER A 307 -3.06 15.40 4.56
C SER A 307 -4.57 15.49 4.32
N ALA A 308 -5.06 16.73 4.17
CA ALA A 308 -6.39 17.01 3.62
C ALA A 308 -6.26 17.10 2.09
N THR A 309 -6.86 16.13 1.40
CA THR A 309 -6.67 15.90 -0.04
C THR A 309 -7.93 16.10 -0.86
N ASP A 310 -8.97 16.70 -0.31
CA ASP A 310 -10.19 17.09 -1.05
C ASP A 310 -10.12 18.54 -1.58
N ASN A 311 -11.16 18.95 -2.33
CA ASN A 311 -11.28 20.27 -2.93
C ASN A 311 -12.76 20.68 -3.03
N PRO A 312 -13.09 21.96 -2.79
CA PRO A 312 -12.25 23.04 -2.25
C PRO A 312 -11.89 22.83 -0.79
N THR A 313 -10.77 23.40 -0.37
CA THR A 313 -10.35 23.38 1.03
C THR A 313 -10.95 24.56 1.77
N VAL A 314 -11.47 24.34 2.97
CA VAL A 314 -12.19 25.32 3.80
C VAL A 314 -11.32 25.69 5.00
N PHE A 315 -11.07 26.99 5.18
CA PHE A 315 -10.27 27.57 6.26
C PHE A 315 -11.14 28.51 7.10
N PRO A 316 -11.82 28.01 8.15
CA PRO A 316 -12.76 28.83 8.94
C PRO A 316 -12.11 29.99 9.67
N ASP A 317 -10.85 29.84 10.11
CA ASP A 317 -10.13 30.87 10.88
C ASP A 317 -9.67 32.02 10.01
N GLU A 318 -9.35 31.77 8.76
CA GLU A 318 -8.89 32.71 7.77
C GLU A 318 -10.04 33.30 6.93
N ASP A 319 -11.27 32.85 7.15
CA ASP A 319 -12.44 33.23 6.35
C ASP A 319 -12.29 32.89 4.85
N LEU A 320 -11.69 31.73 4.51
CA LEU A 320 -11.36 31.35 3.15
C LEU A 320 -11.98 30.03 2.72
N ILE A 321 -12.38 29.96 1.44
CA ILE A 321 -12.70 28.72 0.72
C ILE A 321 -11.90 28.74 -0.58
N ILE A 322 -10.98 27.79 -0.75
CA ILE A 322 -9.99 27.82 -1.84
C ILE A 322 -10.12 26.55 -2.69
N SER A 323 -10.38 26.74 -4.00
CA SER A 323 -10.24 25.66 -4.97
C SER A 323 -8.78 25.53 -5.39
N ALA A 324 -8.18 24.35 -5.16
CA ALA A 324 -6.78 24.04 -5.41
C ALA A 324 -6.61 22.60 -5.91
N GLY A 325 -5.39 22.08 -5.91
CA GLY A 325 -5.04 20.77 -6.49
C GLY A 325 -4.59 19.73 -5.49
N ASN A 326 -4.95 19.80 -4.21
CA ASN A 326 -4.48 18.86 -3.18
C ASN A 326 -4.93 17.40 -3.42
N PHE A 327 -5.90 17.19 -4.28
CA PHE A 327 -6.35 15.86 -4.72
C PHE A 327 -5.40 15.21 -5.74
N HIS A 328 -4.45 15.95 -6.32
CA HIS A 328 -3.62 15.43 -7.40
C HIS A 328 -2.67 14.34 -6.90
N GLY A 329 -2.80 13.12 -7.43
CA GLY A 329 -2.09 11.94 -6.93
C GLY A 329 -0.60 11.85 -7.31
N GLN A 330 -0.03 12.82 -8.04
CA GLN A 330 1.36 12.76 -8.51
C GLN A 330 2.39 12.56 -7.39
N PRO A 331 2.26 13.20 -6.20
CA PRO A 331 3.21 13.00 -5.10
C PRO A 331 3.35 11.55 -4.66
N ILE A 332 2.30 10.74 -4.78
CA ILE A 332 2.32 9.31 -4.38
C ILE A 332 2.43 8.35 -5.57
N ALA A 333 2.07 8.76 -6.78
CA ALA A 333 2.20 7.93 -7.99
C ALA A 333 3.66 7.57 -8.28
N LEU A 334 4.57 8.56 -8.25
CA LEU A 334 6.01 8.36 -8.45
C LEU A 334 6.63 7.41 -7.41
N PRO A 335 6.43 7.59 -6.09
CA PRO A 335 6.94 6.66 -5.09
C PRO A 335 6.39 5.25 -5.22
N MET A 336 5.13 5.06 -5.62
CA MET A 336 4.56 3.73 -5.85
C MET A 336 5.23 3.00 -7.01
N ASP A 337 5.52 3.69 -8.12
CA ASP A 337 6.32 3.11 -9.21
C ASP A 337 7.75 2.78 -8.76
N MET A 338 8.37 3.65 -7.96
CA MET A 338 9.70 3.39 -7.38
C MET A 338 9.68 2.17 -6.45
N LEU A 339 8.65 2.02 -5.62
CA LEU A 339 8.50 0.84 -4.75
C LEU A 339 8.29 -0.44 -5.56
N SER A 340 7.57 -0.37 -6.68
CA SER A 340 7.42 -1.50 -7.61
C SER A 340 8.78 -1.97 -8.14
N LEU A 341 9.65 -1.04 -8.56
CA LEU A 341 11.02 -1.35 -8.99
C LEU A 341 11.84 -1.99 -7.86
N ALA A 342 11.80 -1.42 -6.66
CA ALA A 342 12.55 -1.91 -5.50
C ALA A 342 12.14 -3.33 -5.10
N MET A 343 10.85 -3.63 -5.11
CA MET A 343 10.33 -4.96 -4.78
C MET A 343 10.63 -5.98 -5.88
N SER A 344 10.51 -5.58 -7.15
CA SER A 344 10.88 -6.43 -8.29
C SER A 344 12.36 -6.82 -8.24
N GLU A 345 13.25 -5.91 -7.83
CA GLU A 345 14.68 -6.19 -7.75
C GLU A 345 15.03 -7.15 -6.60
N LEU A 346 14.34 -7.08 -5.46
CA LEU A 346 14.45 -8.09 -4.40
C LEU A 346 14.07 -9.49 -4.90
N ALA A 347 12.98 -9.58 -5.68
CA ALA A 347 12.56 -10.85 -6.30
C ALA A 347 13.58 -11.33 -7.35
N ASN A 348 14.15 -10.41 -8.11
CA ASN A 348 15.12 -10.70 -9.18
C ASN A 348 16.40 -11.36 -8.62
N ILE A 349 17.02 -10.74 -7.63
CA ILE A 349 18.22 -11.30 -7.01
C ILE A 349 17.92 -12.62 -6.27
N SER A 350 16.72 -12.76 -5.68
CA SER A 350 16.24 -14.00 -5.06
C SER A 350 16.19 -15.14 -6.08
N GLU A 351 15.57 -14.90 -7.24
CA GLU A 351 15.49 -15.90 -8.31
C GLU A 351 16.89 -16.31 -8.81
N ARG A 352 17.86 -15.39 -8.91
CA ARG A 352 19.24 -15.73 -9.25
C ARG A 352 19.91 -16.63 -8.21
N ARG A 353 19.58 -16.51 -6.91
CA ARG A 353 20.05 -17.44 -5.88
C ARG A 353 19.41 -18.82 -6.02
N ILE A 354 18.08 -18.86 -6.30
CA ILE A 354 17.37 -20.13 -6.58
C ILE A 354 18.10 -20.91 -7.71
N TYR A 355 18.36 -20.22 -8.83
CA TYR A 355 19.06 -20.79 -9.97
C TYR A 355 20.45 -21.37 -9.58
N LYS A 356 21.20 -20.65 -8.74
CA LYS A 356 22.53 -21.10 -8.26
C LYS A 356 22.42 -22.31 -7.34
N LEU A 357 21.45 -22.35 -6.44
CA LEU A 357 21.27 -23.46 -5.51
C LEU A 357 21.00 -24.80 -6.23
N ILE A 358 20.25 -24.76 -7.34
CA ILE A 358 19.88 -25.98 -8.09
C ILE A 358 20.91 -26.40 -9.14
N SER A 359 21.98 -25.64 -9.34
CA SER A 359 22.92 -25.80 -10.49
C SER A 359 23.93 -26.92 -10.33
N GLY A 360 23.93 -27.68 -9.24
CA GLY A 360 24.91 -28.76 -8.99
C GLY A 360 26.32 -28.23 -8.66
N GLN A 361 26.42 -27.00 -8.15
CA GLN A 361 27.68 -26.36 -7.78
C GLN A 361 27.92 -26.40 -6.26
N ARG A 362 29.15 -26.15 -5.84
CA ARG A 362 29.53 -26.04 -4.42
C ARG A 362 29.15 -27.29 -3.59
N GLY A 363 29.22 -28.48 -4.19
CA GLY A 363 28.90 -29.73 -3.52
C GLY A 363 27.40 -30.00 -3.33
N LEU A 364 26.54 -29.17 -3.89
CA LEU A 364 25.10 -29.44 -3.97
C LEU A 364 24.82 -30.37 -5.15
N PRO A 365 23.86 -31.32 -5.04
CA PRO A 365 23.44 -32.12 -6.18
C PRO A 365 22.63 -31.27 -7.18
N HIS A 366 22.64 -31.65 -8.46
CA HIS A 366 21.77 -31.05 -9.46
C HIS A 366 20.30 -31.11 -9.00
N PHE A 367 19.60 -29.98 -9.10
CA PHE A 367 18.20 -29.83 -8.70
C PHE A 367 17.91 -30.23 -7.25
N LEU A 368 18.89 -30.21 -6.37
CA LEU A 368 18.79 -30.54 -4.93
C LEU A 368 18.11 -31.88 -4.64
N VAL A 369 18.34 -32.89 -5.48
CA VAL A 369 17.66 -34.16 -5.41
C VAL A 369 18.62 -35.34 -5.54
N ALA A 370 18.29 -36.44 -4.88
CA ALA A 370 18.97 -37.72 -5.09
C ALA A 370 18.56 -38.28 -6.46
N LYS A 371 19.52 -38.92 -7.17
CA LYS A 371 19.33 -39.51 -8.49
C LYS A 371 18.71 -38.53 -9.51
N PRO A 372 19.42 -37.40 -9.84
CA PRO A 372 19.00 -36.52 -10.92
C PRO A 372 18.84 -37.30 -12.23
N GLY A 373 17.83 -36.95 -13.01
CA GLY A 373 17.44 -37.67 -14.22
C GLY A 373 16.25 -38.60 -13.97
N LEU A 374 16.31 -39.45 -12.92
CA LEU A 374 15.12 -40.15 -12.44
C LEU A 374 14.15 -39.19 -11.76
N ASN A 375 14.68 -38.22 -11.03
CA ASN A 375 13.93 -37.18 -10.33
C ASN A 375 14.32 -35.82 -10.88
N SER A 376 13.32 -34.96 -11.17
CA SER A 376 13.54 -33.56 -11.59
C SER A 376 13.78 -32.62 -10.42
N GLY A 377 13.45 -33.03 -9.19
CA GLY A 377 13.67 -32.24 -7.96
C GLY A 377 13.13 -30.82 -8.05
N PHE A 378 13.99 -29.86 -7.78
CA PHE A 378 13.66 -28.45 -7.70
C PHE A 378 13.80 -27.68 -9.05
N MET A 379 13.79 -28.37 -10.18
CA MET A 379 13.86 -27.75 -11.51
C MET A 379 12.69 -26.79 -11.74
N ILE A 380 11.46 -27.24 -11.55
CA ILE A 380 10.26 -26.48 -11.89
C ILE A 380 9.95 -25.33 -10.92
N PRO A 381 10.22 -25.43 -9.61
CA PRO A 381 10.16 -24.25 -8.73
C PRO A 381 10.97 -23.05 -9.25
N GLN A 382 12.16 -23.26 -9.83
CA GLN A 382 12.93 -22.19 -10.44
C GLN A 382 12.24 -21.61 -11.69
N TYR A 383 11.62 -22.44 -12.53
CA TYR A 383 10.84 -21.95 -13.68
C TYR A 383 9.69 -21.07 -13.23
N THR A 384 9.00 -21.45 -12.16
CA THR A 384 7.92 -20.65 -11.55
C THR A 384 8.44 -19.28 -11.10
N ALA A 385 9.56 -19.25 -10.35
CA ALA A 385 10.18 -18.01 -9.90
C ALA A 385 10.60 -17.12 -11.07
N ALA A 386 11.23 -17.68 -12.11
CA ALA A 386 11.65 -16.97 -13.32
C ALA A 386 10.45 -16.38 -14.08
N SER A 387 9.34 -17.12 -14.20
CA SER A 387 8.10 -16.65 -14.81
C SER A 387 7.51 -15.45 -14.06
N ILE A 388 7.46 -15.53 -12.72
CA ILE A 388 6.95 -14.45 -11.85
C ILE A 388 7.82 -13.18 -11.98
N VAL A 389 9.14 -13.31 -11.95
CA VAL A 389 10.06 -12.19 -12.10
C VAL A 389 9.90 -11.54 -13.48
N SER A 390 9.75 -12.34 -14.54
CA SER A 390 9.49 -11.82 -15.89
C SER A 390 8.16 -11.04 -15.97
N GLN A 391 7.11 -11.51 -15.29
CA GLN A 391 5.84 -10.77 -15.20
C GLN A 391 6.02 -9.43 -14.48
N SER A 392 6.74 -9.43 -13.35
CA SER A 392 6.98 -8.23 -12.55
C SER A 392 7.71 -7.14 -13.33
N LYS A 393 8.63 -7.50 -14.26
CA LYS A 393 9.27 -6.55 -15.16
C LYS A 393 8.25 -5.72 -15.96
N GLY A 394 7.21 -6.36 -16.51
CA GLY A 394 6.13 -5.66 -17.22
C GLY A 394 5.31 -4.75 -16.30
N LEU A 395 5.06 -5.19 -15.06
CA LEU A 395 4.34 -4.42 -14.06
C LEU A 395 5.13 -3.20 -13.55
N CYS A 396 6.45 -3.17 -13.70
CA CYS A 396 7.30 -2.04 -13.33
C CYS A 396 7.33 -0.92 -14.37
N MET A 397 6.63 -1.02 -15.52
CA MET A 397 6.46 0.10 -16.44
C MET A 397 5.82 1.27 -15.69
N PRO A 398 6.44 2.47 -15.64
CA PRO A 398 5.91 3.57 -14.83
C PRO A 398 4.53 4.02 -15.31
N ALA A 399 3.52 3.92 -14.45
CA ALA A 399 2.20 4.50 -14.72
C ALA A 399 2.19 6.01 -14.49
N SER A 400 2.99 6.48 -13.54
CA SER A 400 3.13 7.92 -13.20
C SER A 400 3.74 8.79 -14.30
N ALA A 401 4.27 8.17 -15.36
CA ALA A 401 4.80 8.88 -16.53
C ALA A 401 3.76 9.09 -17.65
N ASP A 402 2.53 8.56 -17.47
CA ASP A 402 1.42 8.68 -18.41
C ASP A 402 0.41 9.74 -17.96
N SER A 403 -0.32 10.32 -18.90
CA SER A 403 -1.39 11.26 -18.62
C SER A 403 -2.39 11.26 -19.78
N ILE A 404 -3.70 11.13 -19.46
CA ILE A 404 -4.79 11.15 -20.41
C ILE A 404 -5.79 12.24 -19.99
N PRO A 405 -6.03 13.30 -20.81
CA PRO A 405 -6.94 14.36 -20.44
C PRO A 405 -8.39 13.86 -20.33
N SER A 406 -9.13 14.44 -19.37
CA SER A 406 -10.54 14.14 -19.12
C SER A 406 -11.37 15.39 -18.88
N SER A 407 -12.68 15.25 -18.61
CA SER A 407 -13.60 16.36 -18.30
C SER A 407 -13.51 17.53 -19.28
N GLN A 408 -13.55 17.23 -20.61
CA GLN A 408 -13.45 18.22 -21.69
C GLN A 408 -12.16 19.08 -21.63
N GLY A 409 -11.06 18.50 -21.13
CA GLY A 409 -9.77 19.18 -21.00
C GLY A 409 -9.62 20.02 -19.72
N GLN A 410 -10.61 20.06 -18.82
CA GLN A 410 -10.44 20.70 -17.50
C GLN A 410 -9.41 19.95 -16.67
N GLU A 411 -9.33 18.64 -16.81
CA GLU A 411 -8.35 17.74 -16.20
C GLU A 411 -7.33 17.32 -17.27
N ASP A 412 -6.49 18.28 -17.70
CA ASP A 412 -5.56 18.15 -18.84
C ASP A 412 -4.26 17.43 -18.48
N HIS A 413 -3.95 17.31 -17.18
CA HIS A 413 -2.83 16.55 -16.65
C HIS A 413 -3.28 15.75 -15.42
N VAL A 414 -3.09 14.43 -15.46
CA VAL A 414 -3.52 13.49 -14.41
C VAL A 414 -2.37 12.57 -14.00
N SER A 415 -2.43 12.01 -12.79
CA SER A 415 -1.30 11.27 -12.20
C SER A 415 -1.19 9.81 -12.62
N MET A 416 -2.27 9.19 -13.10
CA MET A 416 -2.41 7.72 -13.28
C MET A 416 -2.03 6.91 -12.01
N GLY A 417 -2.11 7.54 -10.85
CA GLY A 417 -1.66 6.96 -9.58
C GLY A 417 -2.45 5.73 -9.16
N ALA A 418 -3.72 5.60 -9.54
CA ALA A 418 -4.51 4.39 -9.30
C ALA A 418 -3.92 3.17 -10.03
N ASN A 419 -3.42 3.36 -11.26
CA ASN A 419 -2.73 2.30 -12.00
C ASN A 419 -1.37 1.96 -11.34
N ALA A 420 -0.63 2.95 -10.85
CA ALA A 420 0.59 2.71 -10.08
C ALA A 420 0.28 1.89 -8.80
N ALA A 421 -0.80 2.23 -8.10
CA ALA A 421 -1.24 1.59 -6.86
C ALA A 421 -1.63 0.12 -7.04
N THR A 422 -2.50 -0.18 -8.00
CA THR A 422 -3.01 -1.54 -8.22
C THR A 422 -1.95 -2.50 -8.73
N LYS A 423 -1.06 -2.05 -9.64
CA LYS A 423 0.05 -2.90 -10.10
C LYS A 423 1.12 -3.12 -9.02
N LEU A 424 1.36 -2.14 -8.13
CA LEU A 424 2.29 -2.29 -7.01
C LEU A 424 1.89 -3.46 -6.10
N VAL A 425 0.61 -3.59 -5.76
CA VAL A 425 0.12 -4.72 -4.96
C VAL A 425 0.52 -6.06 -5.60
N ARG A 426 0.34 -6.18 -6.92
CA ARG A 426 0.71 -7.40 -7.67
C ARG A 426 2.21 -7.67 -7.65
N VAL A 427 3.04 -6.65 -7.76
CA VAL A 427 4.51 -6.78 -7.66
C VAL A 427 4.93 -7.25 -6.27
N VAL A 428 4.34 -6.69 -5.22
CA VAL A 428 4.60 -7.08 -3.83
C VAL A 428 4.24 -8.55 -3.59
N GLU A 429 3.07 -9.00 -4.05
CA GLU A 429 2.65 -10.40 -3.99
C GLU A 429 3.59 -11.33 -4.76
N ASN A 430 4.01 -10.91 -5.94
CA ASN A 430 4.97 -11.65 -6.76
C ASN A 430 6.31 -11.79 -6.03
N THR A 431 6.78 -10.73 -5.37
CA THR A 431 8.00 -10.77 -4.56
C THR A 431 7.87 -11.76 -3.40
N GLU A 432 6.74 -11.78 -2.70
CA GLU A 432 6.47 -12.75 -1.64
C GLU A 432 6.54 -14.20 -2.15
N ARG A 433 5.94 -14.49 -3.30
CA ARG A 433 5.97 -15.83 -3.92
C ARG A 433 7.39 -16.25 -4.29
N VAL A 434 8.19 -15.35 -4.87
CA VAL A 434 9.58 -15.66 -5.24
C VAL A 434 10.44 -15.90 -4.00
N LEU A 435 10.31 -15.09 -2.95
CA LEU A 435 11.01 -15.30 -1.69
C LEU A 435 10.58 -16.62 -1.02
N ALA A 436 9.31 -16.99 -1.09
CA ALA A 436 8.84 -18.29 -0.58
C ALA A 436 9.47 -19.46 -1.36
N ILE A 437 9.61 -19.36 -2.68
CA ILE A 437 10.31 -20.36 -3.50
C ILE A 437 11.80 -20.40 -3.15
N GLU A 438 12.44 -19.26 -2.88
CA GLU A 438 13.84 -19.25 -2.42
C GLU A 438 13.98 -19.96 -1.07
N LEU A 439 13.10 -19.66 -0.11
CA LEU A 439 13.10 -20.34 1.19
C LEU A 439 12.97 -21.86 1.03
N PHE A 440 12.08 -22.31 0.16
CA PHE A 440 11.89 -23.73 -0.17
C PHE A 440 13.17 -24.38 -0.71
N ASN A 441 13.84 -23.72 -1.67
CA ASN A 441 15.10 -24.19 -2.23
C ASN A 441 16.24 -24.13 -1.21
N ALA A 442 16.36 -23.05 -0.47
CA ALA A 442 17.41 -22.86 0.52
C ALA A 442 17.33 -23.85 1.68
N ALA A 443 16.11 -24.13 2.16
CA ALA A 443 15.88 -25.13 3.20
C ALA A 443 16.28 -26.54 2.74
N GLN A 444 15.96 -26.93 1.50
CA GLN A 444 16.41 -28.20 0.94
C GLN A 444 17.94 -28.23 0.76
N ALA A 445 18.52 -27.16 0.24
CA ALA A 445 19.95 -27.07 0.02
C ALA A 445 20.77 -27.14 1.34
N LEU A 446 20.23 -26.55 2.42
CA LEU A 446 20.87 -26.56 3.73
C LEU A 446 21.02 -27.97 4.33
N GLU A 447 20.13 -28.91 3.98
CA GLU A 447 20.25 -30.33 4.41
C GLU A 447 21.53 -30.97 3.94
N PHE A 448 22.06 -30.60 2.78
CA PHE A 448 23.32 -31.13 2.26
C PHE A 448 24.56 -30.59 3.00
N ARG A 449 24.38 -29.67 3.96
CA ARG A 449 25.44 -29.16 4.85
C ARG A 449 25.49 -29.89 6.19
N ARG A 450 24.50 -30.75 6.48
CA ARG A 450 24.50 -31.55 7.72
C ARG A 450 25.72 -32.48 7.77
N PRO A 451 26.31 -32.76 8.95
CA PRO A 451 25.78 -32.45 10.30
C PRO A 451 26.07 -31.05 10.84
N LEU A 452 26.76 -30.18 10.10
CA LEU A 452 27.06 -28.82 10.54
C LEU A 452 25.78 -28.04 10.83
N LYS A 453 25.81 -27.22 11.87
CA LYS A 453 24.68 -26.36 12.27
C LYS A 453 24.87 -24.94 11.76
N SER A 454 23.79 -24.36 11.32
CA SER A 454 23.66 -22.93 11.04
C SER A 454 23.56 -22.14 12.34
N SER A 455 23.39 -20.82 12.24
CA SER A 455 23.08 -19.96 13.38
C SER A 455 21.75 -20.33 14.03
N TRP A 456 21.58 -19.94 15.29
CA TRP A 456 20.31 -20.13 16.00
C TRP A 456 19.11 -19.56 15.24
N THR A 457 19.26 -18.38 14.63
CA THR A 457 18.20 -17.72 13.85
C THR A 457 17.78 -18.56 12.65
N ILE A 458 18.74 -19.05 11.88
CA ILE A 458 18.46 -19.88 10.69
C ILE A 458 17.89 -21.24 11.09
N GLU A 459 18.45 -21.91 12.11
CA GLU A 459 17.95 -23.20 12.60
C GLU A 459 16.50 -23.10 13.09
N LYS A 460 16.13 -21.99 13.74
CA LYS A 460 14.76 -21.75 14.18
C LYS A 460 13.80 -21.60 12.99
N ILE A 461 14.17 -20.84 11.95
CA ILE A 461 13.39 -20.68 10.72
C ILE A 461 13.26 -22.04 10.03
N PHE A 462 14.38 -22.73 9.86
CA PHE A 462 14.44 -24.06 9.24
C PHE A 462 13.54 -25.07 9.94
N ALA A 463 13.63 -25.18 11.27
CA ALA A 463 12.81 -26.11 12.06
C ALA A 463 11.31 -25.79 11.97
N LYS A 464 10.93 -24.50 11.91
CA LYS A 464 9.54 -24.09 11.72
C LYS A 464 9.02 -24.43 10.32
N TYR A 465 9.88 -24.23 9.32
CA TYR A 465 9.54 -24.50 7.92
C TYR A 465 9.37 -26.01 7.63
N ARG A 466 10.16 -26.89 8.29
CA ARG A 466 10.15 -28.36 8.07
C ARG A 466 9.04 -29.09 8.85
N LYS A 467 8.28 -28.40 9.71
CA LYS A 467 7.08 -28.96 10.38
C LYS A 467 5.91 -29.04 9.42
#